data_7f89883f183e866a1340a2151704befd
#
_entry.id   7f89883f183e866a1340a2151704befd
#
_cell.length_a   1.000
_cell.length_b   1.000
_cell.length_c   1.000
_cell.angle_alpha   90.00
_cell.angle_beta   90.00
_cell.angle_gamma   90.00
#
_symmetry.space_group_name_H-M   'P 1'
#
loop_
_entity.id
_entity.type
_entity.pdbx_description
1 polymer ?
#
loop_
_entity_poly.entity_id
_entity_poly.type
_entity_poly.pdbx_seq_one_letter_code
_entity_poly.pdbx_strand_id
1 'polypeptide(L)'
;NVALIRAWRADEAGNLVYRMTEQNFNKAMATAADLVIAEVEEIVPMGSLDPNGIHTPGCYVDFLVQAHTTLDDLGSSASIEGGAKKVNDARMLMAERALQELKPGDVVNLGVGIPTLVADLITPEHGIILHTENGMLGVGPAPEAGGALDYPVNAGKIPVTALPGSSYFDSADSFAMIRGGHVDVAIMGGLQVDEAGNLANWAVPGKPLLGVGGAMDLASGAKRLIITMTHTSRQGEPKIVPQCTLPLTALNSVDMVITDLAVFSFEGGALTLLELMPGVTIEEVRTKTTAVFSEKLKAKNG
;
A
#
# COMPACT_ATOMS: atom_id res chain seq x y z
N ASN A 1 20.74 -1.99 -21.47
CA ASN A 1 19.32 -1.92 -21.22
C ASN A 1 18.62 -3.26 -21.53
N VAL A 2 18.61 -4.15 -20.55
CA VAL A 2 18.01 -5.49 -20.65
C VAL A 2 16.89 -5.58 -19.62
N ALA A 3 15.70 -6.06 -20.02
CA ALA A 3 14.63 -6.46 -19.13
C ALA A 3 14.64 -7.98 -18.96
N LEU A 4 14.60 -8.43 -17.71
CA LEU A 4 14.32 -9.80 -17.35
C LEU A 4 12.91 -9.80 -16.74
N ILE A 5 11.96 -10.42 -17.42
CA ILE A 5 10.56 -10.47 -17.02
C ILE A 5 10.11 -11.93 -16.88
N ARG A 6 9.01 -12.12 -16.15
CA ARG A 6 8.41 -13.45 -15.98
C ARG A 6 6.94 -13.41 -16.39
N ALA A 7 6.49 -14.43 -17.08
CA ALA A 7 5.10 -14.61 -17.48
C ALA A 7 4.59 -16.01 -17.13
N TRP A 8 3.27 -16.12 -16.98
CA TRP A 8 2.62 -17.41 -16.84
C TRP A 8 2.65 -18.21 -18.14
N ARG A 9 2.17 -17.60 -19.24
CA ARG A 9 2.14 -18.23 -20.57
C ARG A 9 2.72 -17.32 -21.63
N ALA A 10 3.35 -17.95 -22.62
CA ALA A 10 3.67 -17.33 -23.89
C ALA A 10 3.24 -18.22 -25.05
N ASP A 11 2.89 -17.63 -26.19
CA ASP A 11 2.91 -18.38 -27.44
C ASP A 11 4.29 -18.30 -28.11
N GLU A 12 4.49 -19.12 -29.15
CA GLU A 12 5.75 -19.17 -29.92
C GLU A 12 6.08 -17.84 -30.62
N ALA A 13 5.12 -16.93 -30.77
CA ALA A 13 5.34 -15.58 -31.30
C ALA A 13 5.78 -14.57 -30.22
N GLY A 14 5.91 -14.99 -28.97
CA GLY A 14 6.34 -14.15 -27.86
C GLY A 14 5.23 -13.33 -27.20
N ASN A 15 3.96 -13.56 -27.54
CA ASN A 15 2.85 -12.93 -26.85
C ASN A 15 2.74 -13.46 -25.43
N LEU A 16 2.68 -12.57 -24.42
CA LEU A 16 2.70 -12.95 -23.00
C LEU A 16 1.37 -12.74 -22.33
N VAL A 17 1.02 -13.69 -21.46
CA VAL A 17 -0.09 -13.63 -20.52
C VAL A 17 0.45 -13.75 -19.11
N TYR A 18 0.11 -12.79 -18.27
CA TYR A 18 0.41 -12.82 -16.83
C TYR A 18 -0.82 -13.29 -16.05
N ARG A 19 -0.60 -13.75 -14.84
CA ARG A 19 -1.65 -14.26 -13.97
C ARG A 19 -1.79 -13.33 -12.75
N MET A 20 -3.02 -12.91 -12.44
CA MET A 20 -3.33 -12.12 -11.25
C MET A 20 -2.42 -10.89 -11.10
N THR A 21 -1.82 -10.69 -9.92
CA THR A 21 -0.91 -9.56 -9.63
C THR A 21 0.49 -9.71 -10.24
N GLU A 22 0.76 -10.74 -11.02
CA GLU A 22 2.01 -10.91 -11.75
C GLU A 22 2.18 -9.91 -12.89
N GLN A 23 1.12 -9.23 -13.33
CA GLN A 23 1.24 -8.16 -14.31
C GLN A 23 2.24 -7.10 -13.85
N ASN A 24 2.10 -6.61 -12.62
CA ASN A 24 2.94 -5.62 -11.95
C ASN A 24 3.77 -4.73 -12.90
N PHE A 25 5.10 -4.73 -12.84
CA PHE A 25 5.98 -3.97 -13.73
C PHE A 25 6.39 -4.70 -15.02
N ASN A 26 6.00 -5.96 -15.22
CA ASN A 26 6.50 -6.76 -16.33
C ASN A 26 6.24 -6.12 -17.70
N LYS A 27 5.04 -5.65 -17.96
CA LYS A 27 4.68 -4.96 -19.21
C LYS A 27 5.47 -3.66 -19.38
N ALA A 28 5.56 -2.84 -18.35
CA ALA A 28 6.31 -1.58 -18.39
C ALA A 28 7.81 -1.81 -18.63
N MET A 29 8.38 -2.85 -18.04
CA MET A 29 9.78 -3.24 -18.25
C MET A 29 10.01 -3.73 -19.68
N ALA A 30 9.12 -4.55 -20.22
CA ALA A 30 9.21 -5.04 -21.60
C ALA A 30 9.20 -3.89 -22.62
N THR A 31 8.33 -2.90 -22.41
CA THR A 31 8.22 -1.75 -23.34
C THR A 31 9.35 -0.72 -23.20
N ALA A 32 10.13 -0.76 -22.11
CA ALA A 32 11.17 0.22 -21.80
C ALA A 32 12.60 -0.27 -22.16
N ALA A 33 12.80 -1.55 -22.44
CA ALA A 33 14.14 -2.13 -22.67
C ALA A 33 14.45 -2.30 -24.14
N ASP A 34 15.77 -2.32 -24.45
CA ASP A 34 16.28 -2.61 -25.80
C ASP A 34 16.35 -4.11 -26.08
N LEU A 35 16.43 -4.92 -25.02
CA LEU A 35 16.47 -6.38 -25.09
C LEU A 35 15.58 -6.94 -23.96
N VAL A 36 14.65 -7.81 -24.33
CA VAL A 36 13.69 -8.40 -23.38
C VAL A 36 13.82 -9.93 -23.40
N ILE A 37 14.12 -10.49 -22.24
CA ILE A 37 14.15 -11.93 -22.00
C ILE A 37 13.00 -12.27 -21.06
N ALA A 38 12.05 -13.07 -21.55
CA ALA A 38 10.89 -13.52 -20.77
C ALA A 38 11.07 -14.97 -20.32
N GLU A 39 11.18 -15.20 -19.02
CA GLU A 39 11.03 -16.53 -18.44
C GLU A 39 9.54 -16.88 -18.35
N VAL A 40 9.14 -18.05 -18.84
CA VAL A 40 7.74 -18.41 -19.01
C VAL A 40 7.46 -19.80 -18.44
N GLU A 41 6.39 -19.95 -17.67
CA GLU A 41 6.01 -21.24 -17.07
C GLU A 41 5.49 -22.22 -18.13
N GLU A 42 4.79 -21.74 -19.17
CA GLU A 42 4.25 -22.57 -20.23
C GLU A 42 4.38 -21.87 -21.58
N ILE A 43 5.07 -22.48 -22.54
CA ILE A 43 5.12 -22.03 -23.93
C ILE A 43 4.12 -22.87 -24.74
N VAL A 44 3.16 -22.19 -25.38
CA VAL A 44 2.06 -22.81 -26.13
C VAL A 44 2.19 -22.52 -27.62
N PRO A 45 1.57 -23.33 -28.52
CA PRO A 45 1.57 -23.07 -29.95
C PRO A 45 0.99 -21.69 -30.30
N MET A 46 1.53 -21.08 -31.36
CA MET A 46 1.01 -19.82 -31.90
C MET A 46 -0.49 -19.91 -32.17
N GLY A 47 -1.25 -18.89 -31.73
CA GLY A 47 -2.71 -18.83 -31.89
C GLY A 47 -3.51 -19.58 -30.82
N SER A 48 -2.85 -20.18 -29.81
CA SER A 48 -3.55 -20.83 -28.68
C SER A 48 -4.01 -19.85 -27.61
N LEU A 49 -3.43 -18.64 -27.56
CA LEU A 49 -3.83 -17.59 -26.62
C LEU A 49 -5.03 -16.79 -27.17
N ASP A 50 -5.93 -16.42 -26.27
CA ASP A 50 -6.99 -15.46 -26.61
C ASP A 50 -6.38 -14.08 -26.93
N PRO A 51 -6.55 -13.52 -28.13
CA PRO A 51 -6.04 -12.21 -28.47
C PRO A 51 -6.46 -11.10 -27.50
N ASN A 52 -7.63 -11.21 -26.88
CA ASN A 52 -8.10 -10.25 -25.88
C ASN A 52 -7.38 -10.41 -24.52
N GLY A 53 -6.77 -11.54 -24.28
CA GLY A 53 -6.05 -11.86 -23.04
C GLY A 53 -4.54 -11.64 -23.11
N ILE A 54 -4.00 -11.17 -24.24
CA ILE A 54 -2.58 -10.88 -24.38
C ILE A 54 -2.25 -9.58 -23.65
N HIS A 55 -1.41 -9.66 -22.62
CA HIS A 55 -1.00 -8.50 -21.83
C HIS A 55 0.22 -7.79 -22.42
N THR A 56 1.19 -8.55 -22.96
CA THR A 56 2.36 -8.00 -23.64
C THR A 56 2.47 -8.62 -25.02
N PRO A 57 2.34 -7.83 -26.11
CA PRO A 57 2.53 -8.32 -27.49
C PRO A 57 3.95 -8.81 -27.73
N GLY A 58 4.09 -9.86 -28.56
CA GLY A 58 5.36 -10.51 -28.86
C GLY A 58 6.41 -9.61 -29.50
N CYS A 59 6.01 -8.50 -30.13
CA CYS A 59 6.96 -7.52 -30.69
C CYS A 59 7.89 -6.86 -29.65
N TYR A 60 7.61 -7.00 -28.36
CA TYR A 60 8.46 -6.51 -27.28
C TYR A 60 9.38 -7.59 -26.69
N VAL A 61 9.30 -8.84 -27.16
CA VAL A 61 10.01 -9.97 -26.56
C VAL A 61 11.03 -10.52 -27.55
N ASP A 62 12.31 -10.48 -27.17
CA ASP A 62 13.40 -10.98 -28.03
C ASP A 62 13.68 -12.45 -27.76
N PHE A 63 13.58 -12.90 -26.52
CA PHE A 63 13.86 -14.28 -26.14
C PHE A 63 12.84 -14.83 -25.16
N LEU A 64 12.38 -16.05 -25.43
CA LEU A 64 11.60 -16.85 -24.51
C LEU A 64 12.50 -17.90 -23.85
N VAL A 65 12.40 -18.03 -22.55
CA VAL A 65 13.11 -19.03 -21.75
C VAL A 65 12.07 -19.85 -20.98
N GLN A 66 12.08 -21.16 -21.16
CA GLN A 66 11.22 -22.04 -20.36
C GLN A 66 11.65 -21.99 -18.91
N ALA A 67 10.71 -21.70 -18.00
CA ALA A 67 10.98 -21.74 -16.58
C ALA A 67 11.27 -23.18 -16.12
N HIS A 68 12.29 -23.35 -15.32
CA HIS A 68 12.62 -24.62 -14.66
C HIS A 68 11.91 -24.80 -13.31
N THR A 69 11.44 -23.69 -12.74
CA THR A 69 10.69 -23.64 -11.50
C THR A 69 9.37 -22.95 -11.74
N THR A 70 8.29 -23.53 -11.29
CA THR A 70 6.97 -22.88 -11.21
C THR A 70 6.88 -22.03 -9.95
N LEU A 71 5.82 -21.21 -9.83
CA LEU A 71 5.54 -20.51 -8.55
C LEU A 71 5.35 -21.50 -7.41
N ASP A 72 4.79 -22.67 -7.71
CA ASP A 72 4.58 -23.75 -6.74
C ASP A 72 5.90 -24.26 -6.15
N ASP A 73 6.94 -24.37 -7.01
CA ASP A 73 8.29 -24.80 -6.59
C ASP A 73 9.04 -23.73 -5.78
N LEU A 74 8.79 -22.46 -6.07
CA LEU A 74 9.43 -21.35 -5.37
C LEU A 74 8.92 -21.20 -3.93
N GLY A 75 7.80 -21.83 -3.63
CA GLY A 75 7.10 -21.72 -2.36
C GLY A 75 6.74 -20.26 -2.05
N SER A 76 5.66 -19.97 -1.43
CA SER A 76 5.51 -18.67 -0.81
C SER A 76 6.48 -18.63 0.38
N SER A 77 7.60 -17.91 0.23
CA SER A 77 8.48 -17.61 1.36
C SER A 77 7.80 -16.74 2.43
N ALA A 78 6.63 -16.24 2.16
CA ALA A 78 5.63 -15.87 3.14
C ALA A 78 5.05 -17.16 3.71
N SER A 79 5.82 -17.84 4.57
CA SER A 79 5.23 -18.77 5.50
C SER A 79 4.07 -18.04 6.16
N ILE A 80 2.86 -18.57 6.01
CA ILE A 80 1.68 -18.21 6.81
C ILE A 80 1.94 -18.61 8.31
N GLU A 81 3.16 -18.96 8.65
CA GLU A 81 3.75 -18.91 9.98
C GLU A 81 3.98 -17.46 10.47
N GLY A 82 3.13 -16.56 10.07
CA GLY A 82 2.79 -15.41 10.87
C GLY A 82 1.94 -15.91 12.02
N GLY A 83 2.57 -16.65 12.95
CA GLY A 83 2.04 -16.75 14.29
C GLY A 83 1.66 -15.33 14.69
N ALA A 84 0.41 -15.11 15.08
CA ALA A 84 -0.13 -13.82 15.43
C ALA A 84 0.89 -13.10 16.32
N LYS A 85 1.74 -12.24 15.72
CA LYS A 85 2.59 -11.35 16.51
C LYS A 85 1.59 -10.61 17.35
N LYS A 86 1.69 -10.75 18.68
CA LYS A 86 0.88 -9.99 19.61
C LYS A 86 0.95 -8.53 19.13
N VAL A 87 -0.10 -8.10 18.43
CA VAL A 87 -0.19 -6.72 17.99
C VAL A 87 -0.30 -5.91 19.28
N ASN A 88 0.55 -4.93 19.44
CA ASN A 88 0.49 -4.04 20.58
C ASN A 88 -0.88 -3.36 20.57
N ASP A 89 -1.59 -3.35 21.69
CA ASP A 89 -2.94 -2.77 21.84
C ASP A 89 -3.04 -1.37 21.26
N ALA A 90 -2.00 -0.54 21.43
CA ALA A 90 -1.94 0.81 20.87
C ALA A 90 -1.96 0.83 19.32
N ARG A 91 -1.35 -0.16 18.63
CA ARG A 91 -1.40 -0.24 17.16
C ARG A 91 -2.79 -0.64 16.68
N MET A 92 -3.43 -1.54 17.39
CA MET A 92 -4.80 -1.96 17.09
C MET A 92 -5.77 -0.80 17.28
N LEU A 93 -5.67 -0.05 18.38
CA LEU A 93 -6.47 1.15 18.61
C LEU A 93 -6.33 2.19 17.48
N MET A 94 -5.11 2.42 16.98
CA MET A 94 -4.91 3.30 15.83
C MET A 94 -5.57 2.77 14.56
N ALA A 95 -5.52 1.46 14.30
CA ALA A 95 -6.17 0.85 13.15
C ALA A 95 -7.69 0.91 13.25
N GLU A 96 -8.26 0.59 14.41
CA GLU A 96 -9.70 0.71 14.69
C GLU A 96 -10.18 2.15 14.51
N ARG A 97 -9.40 3.13 15.00
CA ARG A 97 -9.72 4.54 14.83
C ARG A 97 -9.64 4.98 13.37
N ALA A 98 -8.66 4.47 12.61
CA ALA A 98 -8.52 4.77 11.19
C ALA A 98 -9.66 4.17 10.36
N LEU A 99 -10.13 2.97 10.70
CA LEU A 99 -11.30 2.36 10.04
C LEU A 99 -12.55 3.24 10.13
N GLN A 100 -12.75 3.96 11.23
CA GLN A 100 -13.92 4.86 11.41
C GLN A 100 -13.93 6.04 10.42
N GLU A 101 -12.82 6.32 9.75
CA GLU A 101 -12.72 7.38 8.77
C GLU A 101 -13.14 6.93 7.34
N LEU A 102 -13.31 5.63 7.14
CA LEU A 102 -13.68 5.04 5.86
C LEU A 102 -15.20 4.98 5.70
N LYS A 103 -15.65 5.08 4.45
CA LYS A 103 -17.08 5.06 4.11
C LYS A 103 -17.36 3.95 3.10
N PRO A 104 -18.58 3.39 3.09
CA PRO A 104 -18.99 2.45 2.05
C PRO A 104 -18.79 3.05 0.65
N GLY A 105 -18.16 2.28 -0.23
CA GLY A 105 -17.82 2.67 -1.58
C GLY A 105 -16.43 3.31 -1.74
N ASP A 106 -15.73 3.64 -0.64
CA ASP A 106 -14.37 4.18 -0.74
C ASP A 106 -13.41 3.15 -1.36
N VAL A 107 -12.61 3.60 -2.30
CA VAL A 107 -11.42 2.90 -2.79
C VAL A 107 -10.25 3.29 -1.91
N VAL A 108 -9.69 2.30 -1.19
CA VAL A 108 -8.70 2.53 -0.13
C VAL A 108 -7.39 1.81 -0.43
N ASN A 109 -6.28 2.55 -0.35
CA ASN A 109 -4.93 1.97 -0.36
C ASN A 109 -4.33 2.00 1.05
N LEU A 110 -3.74 0.88 1.45
CA LEU A 110 -3.16 0.68 2.78
C LEU A 110 -1.65 0.47 2.68
N GLY A 111 -0.88 1.36 3.28
CA GLY A 111 0.57 1.21 3.42
C GLY A 111 0.96 0.07 4.36
N VAL A 112 2.24 -0.29 4.36
CA VAL A 112 2.79 -1.35 5.21
C VAL A 112 2.89 -0.91 6.67
N GLY A 113 2.59 -1.80 7.61
CA GLY A 113 2.76 -1.58 9.04
C GLY A 113 1.45 -1.43 9.82
N ILE A 114 1.19 -0.29 10.46
CA ILE A 114 -0.09 -0.04 11.16
C ILE A 114 -1.26 -0.05 10.17
N PRO A 115 -1.16 0.57 8.97
CA PRO A 115 -2.25 0.54 8.01
C PRO A 115 -2.70 -0.86 7.60
N THR A 116 -1.81 -1.85 7.54
CA THR A 116 -2.20 -3.24 7.18
C THR A 116 -3.16 -3.86 8.19
N LEU A 117 -3.14 -3.43 9.44
CA LEU A 117 -4.08 -3.91 10.46
C LEU A 117 -5.52 -3.45 10.18
N VAL A 118 -5.70 -2.36 9.43
CA VAL A 118 -7.03 -1.90 9.00
C VAL A 118 -7.66 -2.94 8.06
N ALA A 119 -6.88 -3.58 7.18
CA ALA A 119 -7.38 -4.62 6.30
C ALA A 119 -7.98 -5.80 7.08
N ASP A 120 -7.36 -6.17 8.21
CA ASP A 120 -7.82 -7.28 9.06
C ASP A 120 -9.15 -6.97 9.78
N LEU A 121 -9.49 -5.67 9.88
CA LEU A 121 -10.72 -5.19 10.52
C LEU A 121 -11.87 -4.97 9.51
N ILE A 122 -11.55 -4.89 8.21
CA ILE A 122 -12.57 -4.67 7.17
C ILE A 122 -13.37 -5.94 6.95
N THR A 123 -14.69 -5.81 7.05
CA THR A 123 -15.66 -6.86 6.73
C THR A 123 -16.49 -6.46 5.50
N PRO A 124 -17.20 -7.38 4.83
CA PRO A 124 -18.04 -7.07 3.68
C PRO A 124 -19.07 -5.97 3.95
N GLU A 125 -19.57 -5.87 5.17
CA GLU A 125 -20.57 -4.88 5.57
C GLU A 125 -20.05 -3.43 5.53
N HIS A 126 -18.74 -3.25 5.64
CA HIS A 126 -18.12 -1.93 5.50
C HIS A 126 -18.21 -1.41 4.07
N GLY A 127 -18.37 -2.28 3.06
CA GLY A 127 -18.48 -1.90 1.66
C GLY A 127 -17.23 -1.19 1.11
N ILE A 128 -16.06 -1.45 1.69
CA ILE A 128 -14.78 -0.84 1.31
C ILE A 128 -14.14 -1.66 0.18
N ILE A 129 -13.55 -0.97 -0.79
CA ILE A 129 -12.86 -1.57 -1.92
C ILE A 129 -11.36 -1.36 -1.73
N LEU A 130 -10.63 -2.41 -1.36
CA LEU A 130 -9.18 -2.31 -1.19
C LEU A 130 -8.46 -2.35 -2.54
N HIS A 131 -7.49 -1.47 -2.70
CA HIS A 131 -6.60 -1.33 -3.84
C HIS A 131 -5.16 -1.63 -3.41
N THR A 132 -4.39 -2.31 -4.24
CA THR A 132 -2.94 -2.45 -4.07
C THR A 132 -2.21 -1.93 -5.30
N GLU A 133 -1.12 -1.19 -5.10
CA GLU A 133 -0.37 -0.54 -6.16
C GLU A 133 0.35 -1.51 -7.10
N ASN A 134 0.56 -2.77 -6.69
CA ASN A 134 1.12 -3.81 -7.56
C ASN A 134 0.12 -4.36 -8.59
N GLY A 135 -1.15 -3.94 -8.54
CA GLY A 135 -2.10 -4.14 -9.62
C GLY A 135 -3.33 -4.97 -9.29
N MET A 136 -4.04 -4.65 -8.19
CA MET A 136 -5.30 -5.30 -7.87
C MET A 136 -6.28 -4.33 -7.21
N LEU A 137 -7.53 -4.43 -7.59
CA LEU A 137 -8.69 -3.81 -6.94
C LEU A 137 -9.64 -4.91 -6.44
N GLY A 138 -10.23 -4.73 -5.27
CA GLY A 138 -11.10 -5.72 -4.65
C GLY A 138 -10.32 -6.81 -3.92
N VAL A 139 -9.32 -6.41 -3.16
CA VAL A 139 -8.50 -7.30 -2.31
C VAL A 139 -9.34 -7.84 -1.16
N GLY A 140 -9.36 -9.15 -1.00
CA GLY A 140 -10.01 -9.84 0.10
C GLY A 140 -9.06 -10.20 1.25
N PRO A 141 -9.55 -10.91 2.26
CA PRO A 141 -8.73 -11.36 3.39
C PRO A 141 -7.63 -12.33 2.97
N ALA A 142 -6.72 -12.63 3.90
CA ALA A 142 -5.73 -13.68 3.69
C ALA A 142 -6.41 -15.03 3.42
N PRO A 143 -5.84 -15.88 2.54
CA PRO A 143 -6.38 -17.21 2.28
C PRO A 143 -6.27 -18.09 3.53
N GLU A 144 -7.16 -19.10 3.62
CA GLU A 144 -7.08 -20.12 4.67
C GLU A 144 -5.76 -20.91 4.59
N ALA A 145 -5.29 -21.39 5.74
CA ALA A 145 -4.05 -22.14 5.83
C ALA A 145 -4.06 -23.38 4.91
N GLY A 146 -3.05 -23.53 4.08
CA GLY A 146 -2.86 -24.66 3.17
C GLY A 146 -3.17 -24.42 1.69
N GLY A 147 -3.68 -23.23 1.31
CA GLY A 147 -4.05 -22.92 -0.07
C GLY A 147 -3.21 -21.81 -0.72
N ALA A 148 -2.01 -21.54 -0.25
CA ALA A 148 -1.32 -20.26 -0.47
C ALA A 148 -0.72 -20.02 -1.87
N LEU A 149 -0.57 -21.04 -2.72
CA LEU A 149 0.29 -20.93 -3.90
C LEU A 149 -0.38 -20.28 -5.12
N ASP A 150 -1.71 -20.37 -5.23
CA ASP A 150 -2.47 -19.83 -6.36
C ASP A 150 -3.16 -18.49 -6.07
N TYR A 151 -2.73 -17.78 -5.05
CA TYR A 151 -3.38 -16.53 -4.65
C TYR A 151 -2.60 -15.31 -5.11
N PRO A 152 -3.30 -14.20 -5.46
CA PRO A 152 -2.63 -12.94 -5.68
C PRO A 152 -1.93 -12.48 -4.40
N VAL A 153 -0.90 -11.67 -4.56
CA VAL A 153 -0.22 -11.02 -3.44
C VAL A 153 -0.50 -9.53 -3.44
N ASN A 154 -0.60 -8.95 -2.25
CA ASN A 154 -0.66 -7.49 -2.11
C ASN A 154 0.74 -6.87 -2.28
N ALA A 155 0.83 -5.54 -2.23
CA ALA A 155 2.09 -4.82 -2.34
C ALA A 155 3.10 -5.15 -1.22
N GLY A 156 2.65 -5.67 -0.09
CA GLY A 156 3.48 -6.21 0.98
C GLY A 156 3.97 -7.64 0.76
N LYS A 157 3.69 -8.23 -0.42
CA LYS A 157 4.01 -9.62 -0.79
C LYS A 157 3.30 -10.67 0.09
N ILE A 158 2.18 -10.31 0.67
CA ILE A 158 1.35 -11.21 1.49
C ILE A 158 0.25 -11.75 0.59
N PRO A 159 0.02 -13.09 0.58
CA PRO A 159 -1.09 -13.70 -0.14
C PRO A 159 -2.44 -13.14 0.34
N VAL A 160 -3.32 -12.87 -0.62
CA VAL A 160 -4.67 -12.34 -0.39
C VAL A 160 -5.67 -13.08 -1.27
N THR A 161 -6.95 -12.97 -0.96
CA THR A 161 -8.01 -13.47 -1.81
C THR A 161 -8.57 -12.38 -2.71
N ALA A 162 -9.28 -12.76 -3.75
CA ALA A 162 -10.01 -11.85 -4.63
C ALA A 162 -11.49 -11.85 -4.25
N LEU A 163 -12.05 -10.68 -4.00
CA LEU A 163 -13.48 -10.53 -3.77
C LEU A 163 -14.26 -10.59 -5.11
N PRO A 164 -15.54 -10.96 -5.11
CA PRO A 164 -16.38 -10.82 -6.30
C PRO A 164 -16.35 -9.39 -6.84
N GLY A 165 -16.07 -9.22 -8.14
CA GLY A 165 -15.90 -7.92 -8.78
C GLY A 165 -14.48 -7.36 -8.73
N SER A 166 -13.51 -8.12 -8.22
CA SER A 166 -12.09 -7.74 -8.27
C SER A 166 -11.56 -7.67 -9.71
N SER A 167 -10.51 -6.91 -9.91
CA SER A 167 -9.80 -6.80 -11.19
C SER A 167 -8.29 -6.75 -10.98
N TYR A 168 -7.56 -7.25 -11.99
CA TYR A 168 -6.10 -7.22 -12.04
C TYR A 168 -5.64 -6.36 -13.19
N PHE A 169 -4.56 -5.62 -12.99
CA PHE A 169 -3.97 -4.71 -13.96
C PHE A 169 -2.48 -4.55 -13.71
N ASP A 170 -1.77 -3.92 -14.63
CA ASP A 170 -0.34 -3.67 -14.44
C ASP A 170 -0.10 -2.46 -13.51
N SER A 171 1.15 -2.27 -13.10
CA SER A 171 1.51 -1.17 -12.19
C SER A 171 1.32 0.21 -12.84
N ALA A 172 1.45 0.34 -14.16
CA ALA A 172 1.23 1.62 -14.83
C ALA A 172 -0.23 2.06 -14.72
N ASP A 173 -1.17 1.15 -14.96
CA ASP A 173 -2.60 1.39 -14.78
C ASP A 173 -2.94 1.67 -13.31
N SER A 174 -2.33 0.93 -12.38
CA SER A 174 -2.48 1.15 -10.94
C SER A 174 -2.08 2.57 -10.53
N PHE A 175 -0.90 3.01 -10.95
CA PHE A 175 -0.42 4.37 -10.65
C PHE A 175 -1.21 5.44 -11.42
N ALA A 176 -1.74 5.14 -12.61
CA ALA A 176 -2.66 6.03 -13.30
C ALA A 176 -3.97 6.23 -12.52
N MET A 177 -4.51 5.17 -11.89
CA MET A 177 -5.67 5.30 -10.99
C MET A 177 -5.37 6.20 -9.78
N ILE A 178 -4.21 6.02 -9.15
CA ILE A 178 -3.78 6.85 -8.01
C ILE A 178 -3.68 8.31 -8.43
N ARG A 179 -2.89 8.61 -9.49
CA ARG A 179 -2.66 9.97 -10.00
C ARG A 179 -3.92 10.61 -10.56
N GLY A 180 -4.84 9.81 -11.08
CA GLY A 180 -6.14 10.24 -11.59
C GLY A 180 -7.19 10.54 -10.51
N GLY A 181 -6.84 10.38 -9.21
CA GLY A 181 -7.76 10.63 -8.10
C GLY A 181 -8.85 9.58 -7.94
N HIS A 182 -8.60 8.34 -8.40
CA HIS A 182 -9.53 7.22 -8.25
C HIS A 182 -9.32 6.42 -6.96
N VAL A 183 -8.34 6.80 -6.13
CA VAL A 183 -8.17 6.30 -4.76
C VAL A 183 -8.75 7.36 -3.83
N ASP A 184 -9.81 6.99 -3.08
CA ASP A 184 -10.51 7.92 -2.20
C ASP A 184 -9.71 8.19 -0.92
N VAL A 185 -9.13 7.15 -0.32
CA VAL A 185 -8.34 7.25 0.90
C VAL A 185 -7.05 6.46 0.79
N ALA A 186 -5.93 7.10 1.11
CA ALA A 186 -4.68 6.42 1.40
C ALA A 186 -4.40 6.48 2.91
N ILE A 187 -4.16 5.32 3.53
CA ILE A 187 -3.70 5.26 4.93
C ILE A 187 -2.26 4.81 4.92
N MET A 188 -1.35 5.66 5.41
CA MET A 188 0.08 5.44 5.33
C MET A 188 0.76 5.56 6.69
N GLY A 189 1.91 4.91 6.84
CA GLY A 189 2.79 5.12 7.98
C GLY A 189 3.58 6.43 7.85
N GLY A 190 3.92 7.06 9.00
CA GLY A 190 4.71 8.28 9.06
C GLY A 190 5.94 8.16 9.95
N LEU A 191 7.01 8.87 9.57
CA LEU A 191 8.19 9.12 10.42
C LEU A 191 8.08 10.48 11.08
N GLN A 192 7.69 11.52 10.34
CA GLN A 192 7.38 12.85 10.83
C GLN A 192 6.23 13.46 10.00
N VAL A 193 5.42 14.27 10.66
CA VAL A 193 4.45 15.18 10.05
C VAL A 193 4.64 16.55 10.69
N ASP A 194 4.61 17.63 9.90
CA ASP A 194 4.79 18.98 10.43
C ASP A 194 3.51 19.83 10.39
N GLU A 195 3.62 21.07 10.91
CA GLU A 195 2.50 22.00 11.06
C GLU A 195 1.81 22.34 9.73
N ALA A 196 2.52 22.24 8.62
CA ALA A 196 1.99 22.50 7.28
C ALA A 196 1.36 21.26 6.62
N GLY A 197 1.34 20.11 7.30
CA GLY A 197 0.86 18.85 6.73
C GLY A 197 1.85 18.23 5.73
N ASN A 198 3.14 18.57 5.83
CA ASN A 198 4.18 17.87 5.09
C ASN A 198 4.43 16.50 5.72
N LEU A 199 4.69 15.51 4.87
CA LEU A 199 4.97 14.12 5.28
C LEU A 199 6.41 13.74 4.99
N ALA A 200 7.06 13.10 5.96
CA ALA A 200 8.29 12.33 5.78
C ALA A 200 8.05 10.88 6.25
N ASN A 201 8.23 9.89 5.34
CA ASN A 201 7.93 8.49 5.69
C ASN A 201 8.84 7.44 5.05
N TRP A 202 9.87 7.82 4.27
CA TRP A 202 10.61 6.85 3.47
C TRP A 202 12.10 6.73 3.80
N ALA A 203 12.71 7.76 4.38
CA ALA A 203 14.16 7.78 4.62
C ALA A 203 14.51 8.30 6.01
N VAL A 204 15.48 7.64 6.64
CA VAL A 204 16.15 8.12 7.85
C VAL A 204 17.64 8.23 7.52
N PRO A 205 18.27 9.42 7.63
CA PRO A 205 19.67 9.59 7.36
C PRO A 205 20.54 8.60 8.16
N GLY A 206 21.54 8.01 7.49
CA GLY A 206 22.43 7.02 8.10
C GLY A 206 21.89 5.60 8.25
N LYS A 207 20.66 5.33 7.80
CA LYS A 207 20.09 3.98 7.70
C LYS A 207 20.00 3.49 6.25
N PRO A 208 19.99 2.16 6.02
CA PRO A 208 19.79 1.63 4.69
C PRO A 208 18.51 2.18 4.04
N LEU A 209 18.63 2.62 2.80
CA LEU A 209 17.54 3.20 2.04
C LEU A 209 16.84 2.12 1.23
N LEU A 210 15.56 1.89 1.49
CA LEU A 210 14.74 0.93 0.73
C LEU A 210 14.06 1.56 -0.50
N GLY A 211 14.09 2.88 -0.61
CA GLY A 211 13.40 3.64 -1.64
C GLY A 211 12.02 4.13 -1.22
N VAL A 212 11.49 5.09 -1.98
CA VAL A 212 10.21 5.74 -1.68
C VAL A 212 9.00 4.87 -2.04
N GLY A 213 9.18 3.93 -2.98
CA GLY A 213 8.07 3.14 -3.52
C GLY A 213 6.97 4.00 -4.12
N GLY A 214 5.71 3.64 -3.90
CA GLY A 214 4.53 4.40 -4.33
C GLY A 214 4.10 5.52 -3.39
N ALA A 215 4.87 5.81 -2.33
CA ALA A 215 4.42 6.72 -1.28
C ALA A 215 4.17 8.16 -1.76
N MET A 216 4.99 8.67 -2.67
CA MET A 216 4.83 10.02 -3.22
C MET A 216 3.57 10.13 -4.09
N ASP A 217 3.30 9.12 -4.91
CA ASP A 217 2.11 9.08 -5.76
C ASP A 217 0.83 8.97 -4.92
N LEU A 218 0.83 8.09 -3.92
CA LEU A 218 -0.29 7.92 -3.00
C LEU A 218 -0.56 9.19 -2.19
N ALA A 219 0.50 9.81 -1.65
CA ALA A 219 0.36 11.03 -0.85
C ALA A 219 -0.12 12.24 -1.65
N SER A 220 0.10 12.26 -2.97
CA SER A 220 -0.28 13.38 -3.84
C SER A 220 -1.54 13.10 -4.66
N GLY A 221 -1.87 11.83 -4.91
CA GLY A 221 -2.93 11.43 -5.83
C GLY A 221 -4.20 10.94 -5.15
N ALA A 222 -4.14 10.41 -3.93
CA ALA A 222 -5.35 10.05 -3.18
C ALA A 222 -6.13 11.30 -2.79
N LYS A 223 -7.47 11.20 -2.76
CA LYS A 223 -8.33 12.34 -2.39
C LYS A 223 -8.19 12.73 -0.92
N ARG A 224 -7.82 11.78 -0.07
CA ARG A 224 -7.60 11.97 1.36
C ARG A 224 -6.45 11.13 1.86
N LEU A 225 -5.51 11.74 2.57
CA LEU A 225 -4.34 11.09 3.15
C LEU A 225 -4.42 11.06 4.67
N ILE A 226 -4.47 9.86 5.24
CA ILE A 226 -4.46 9.60 6.67
C ILE A 226 -3.12 8.98 7.06
N ILE A 227 -2.44 9.56 8.03
CA ILE A 227 -1.19 9.03 8.57
C ILE A 227 -1.44 8.33 9.90
N THR A 228 -0.98 7.08 10.01
CA THR A 228 -0.98 6.33 11.28
C THR A 228 0.45 6.12 11.74
N MET A 229 0.80 6.60 12.93
CA MET A 229 2.16 6.47 13.47
C MET A 229 2.16 6.60 14.99
N THR A 230 3.17 6.06 15.68
CA THR A 230 3.36 6.38 17.10
C THR A 230 3.65 7.87 17.26
N HIS A 231 3.16 8.47 18.33
CA HIS A 231 3.29 9.90 18.59
C HIS A 231 4.75 10.34 18.76
N THR A 232 5.54 9.45 19.37
CA THR A 232 6.97 9.67 19.57
C THR A 232 7.79 8.53 18.96
N SER A 233 9.08 8.76 18.78
CA SER A 233 10.06 7.73 18.46
C SER A 233 10.27 6.78 19.66
N ARG A 234 11.03 5.70 19.46
CA ARG A 234 11.43 4.81 20.57
C ARG A 234 12.29 5.50 21.63
N GLN A 235 12.93 6.60 21.26
CA GLN A 235 13.75 7.44 22.14
C GLN A 235 12.93 8.54 22.83
N GLY A 236 11.62 8.62 22.55
CA GLY A 236 10.71 9.64 23.10
C GLY A 236 10.69 10.95 22.30
N GLU A 237 11.35 11.02 21.14
CA GLU A 237 11.35 12.23 20.32
C GLU A 237 10.00 12.44 19.62
N PRO A 238 9.43 13.66 19.64
CA PRO A 238 8.21 13.98 18.95
C PRO A 238 8.29 13.71 17.44
N LYS A 239 7.18 13.21 16.87
CA LYS A 239 7.05 12.98 15.43
C LYS A 239 6.07 13.94 14.76
N ILE A 240 5.31 14.69 15.56
CA ILE A 240 4.54 15.84 15.10
C ILE A 240 5.35 17.07 15.47
N VAL A 241 5.94 17.72 14.45
CA VAL A 241 7.04 18.68 14.60
C VAL A 241 6.69 20.02 13.91
N PRO A 242 7.35 21.15 14.26
CA PRO A 242 7.13 22.42 13.58
C PRO A 242 7.47 22.35 12.10
N GLN A 243 8.57 21.67 11.76
CA GLN A 243 9.04 21.43 10.41
C GLN A 243 9.72 20.07 10.34
N CYS A 244 9.40 19.27 9.31
CA CYS A 244 10.06 18.00 9.08
C CYS A 244 11.56 18.17 8.88
N THR A 245 12.36 17.35 9.58
CA THR A 245 13.82 17.31 9.45
C THR A 245 14.29 16.12 8.61
N LEU A 246 13.41 15.15 8.39
CA LEU A 246 13.65 14.00 7.52
C LEU A 246 13.27 14.32 6.07
N PRO A 247 13.82 13.56 5.09
CA PRO A 247 13.49 13.75 3.68
C PRO A 247 11.98 13.64 3.44
N LEU A 248 11.43 14.68 2.81
CA LEU A 248 10.00 14.78 2.56
C LEU A 248 9.53 13.76 1.52
N THR A 249 8.33 13.24 1.73
CA THR A 249 7.55 12.42 0.81
C THR A 249 6.61 13.28 -0.02
N ALA A 250 5.89 14.18 0.64
CA ALA A 250 4.93 15.08 0.02
C ALA A 250 4.76 16.36 0.84
N LEU A 251 4.32 17.42 0.18
CA LEU A 251 4.09 18.75 0.76
C LEU A 251 2.58 19.00 0.90
N ASN A 252 2.17 19.56 2.03
CA ASN A 252 0.79 19.98 2.29
C ASN A 252 -0.27 18.91 1.90
N SER A 253 0.03 17.64 2.13
CA SER A 253 -0.77 16.52 1.63
C SER A 253 -1.51 15.76 2.72
N VAL A 254 -1.12 15.93 3.98
CA VAL A 254 -1.73 15.19 5.11
C VAL A 254 -3.04 15.83 5.51
N ASP A 255 -4.14 15.06 5.49
CA ASP A 255 -5.44 15.50 5.96
C ASP A 255 -5.68 15.15 7.42
N MET A 256 -5.14 14.01 7.87
CA MET A 256 -5.33 13.53 9.24
C MET A 256 -4.11 12.74 9.74
N VAL A 257 -3.81 12.90 11.03
CA VAL A 257 -2.81 12.08 11.73
C VAL A 257 -3.48 11.38 12.89
N ILE A 258 -3.36 10.06 12.94
CA ILE A 258 -3.83 9.21 14.03
C ILE A 258 -2.61 8.61 14.72
N THR A 259 -2.43 8.91 15.99
CA THR A 259 -1.35 8.39 16.82
C THR A 259 -1.89 7.54 17.96
N ASP A 260 -1.02 6.89 18.69
CA ASP A 260 -1.34 6.20 19.94
C ASP A 260 -1.81 7.15 21.07
N LEU A 261 -1.65 8.48 20.92
CA LEU A 261 -2.07 9.47 21.90
C LEU A 261 -3.27 10.30 21.44
N ALA A 262 -3.39 10.62 20.17
CA ALA A 262 -4.36 11.62 19.71
C ALA A 262 -4.63 11.54 18.20
N VAL A 263 -5.72 12.20 17.80
CA VAL A 263 -6.09 12.43 16.39
C VAL A 263 -6.01 13.91 16.09
N PHE A 264 -5.30 14.24 15.02
CA PHE A 264 -5.18 15.60 14.50
C PHE A 264 -5.73 15.67 13.07
N SER A 265 -6.22 16.84 12.67
CA SER A 265 -6.58 17.16 11.29
C SER A 265 -5.88 18.41 10.80
N PHE A 266 -5.83 18.56 9.48
CA PHE A 266 -5.37 19.75 8.77
C PHE A 266 -6.53 20.46 8.06
N GLU A 267 -7.77 20.17 8.44
CA GLU A 267 -8.94 20.86 7.90
C GLU A 267 -8.84 22.37 8.14
N GLY A 268 -8.89 23.14 7.05
CA GLY A 268 -8.66 24.59 7.10
C GLY A 268 -7.19 25.00 7.08
N GLY A 269 -6.26 24.08 6.82
CA GLY A 269 -4.84 24.35 6.63
C GLY A 269 -4.03 24.54 7.91
N ALA A 270 -4.61 24.24 9.08
CA ALA A 270 -3.93 24.35 10.37
C ALA A 270 -4.02 23.03 11.15
N LEU A 271 -2.92 22.66 11.80
CA LEU A 271 -2.87 21.49 12.67
C LEU A 271 -3.83 21.67 13.85
N THR A 272 -4.82 20.78 13.94
CA THR A 272 -5.89 20.87 14.94
C THR A 272 -6.07 19.53 15.65
N LEU A 273 -5.99 19.53 16.99
CA LEU A 273 -6.28 18.37 17.82
C LEU A 273 -7.79 18.15 17.87
N LEU A 274 -8.25 16.99 17.43
CA LEU A 274 -9.68 16.64 17.40
C LEU A 274 -10.10 15.69 18.52
N GLU A 275 -9.19 14.77 18.92
CA GLU A 275 -9.55 13.66 19.81
C GLU A 275 -8.34 13.20 20.62
N LEU A 276 -8.56 12.80 21.86
CA LEU A 276 -7.58 12.12 22.70
C LEU A 276 -7.88 10.61 22.70
N MET A 277 -6.86 9.80 22.55
CA MET A 277 -7.01 8.35 22.67
C MET A 277 -7.40 7.94 24.10
N PRO A 278 -8.01 6.77 24.28
CA PRO A 278 -8.45 6.33 25.60
C PRO A 278 -7.34 6.38 26.66
N GLY A 279 -7.62 7.06 27.78
CA GLY A 279 -6.70 7.18 28.92
C GLY A 279 -5.60 8.23 28.77
N VAL A 280 -5.53 8.94 27.65
CA VAL A 280 -4.53 9.99 27.40
C VAL A 280 -5.03 11.35 27.88
N THR A 281 -4.14 12.15 28.46
CA THR A 281 -4.42 13.54 28.87
C THR A 281 -3.94 14.54 27.83
N ILE A 282 -4.55 15.72 27.83
CA ILE A 282 -4.12 16.82 26.93
C ILE A 282 -2.71 17.29 27.27
N GLU A 283 -2.33 17.28 28.54
CA GLU A 283 -1.01 17.65 29.01
C GLU A 283 0.07 16.71 28.47
N GLU A 284 -0.25 15.42 28.37
CA GLU A 284 0.65 14.44 27.77
C GLU A 284 0.85 14.74 26.27
N VAL A 285 -0.22 15.02 25.54
CA VAL A 285 -0.14 15.37 24.11
C VAL A 285 0.67 16.64 23.91
N ARG A 286 0.41 17.70 24.71
CA ARG A 286 1.17 18.97 24.65
C ARG A 286 2.66 18.76 24.92
N THR A 287 3.01 17.92 25.89
CA THR A 287 4.41 17.67 26.26
C THR A 287 5.15 16.91 25.15
N LYS A 288 4.44 16.02 24.42
CA LYS A 288 5.02 15.14 23.41
C LYS A 288 4.86 15.67 21.98
N THR A 289 4.25 16.85 21.78
CA THR A 289 4.10 17.53 20.48
C THR A 289 4.89 18.80 20.48
N THR A 290 5.82 18.96 19.55
CA THR A 290 6.60 20.21 19.39
C THR A 290 5.97 21.18 18.39
N ALA A 291 5.11 20.70 17.51
CA ALA A 291 4.31 21.51 16.59
C ALA A 291 3.28 22.36 17.33
N VAL A 292 3.00 23.56 16.83
CA VAL A 292 1.89 24.39 17.32
C VAL A 292 0.58 23.84 16.74
N PHE A 293 -0.41 23.66 17.61
CA PHE A 293 -1.74 23.18 17.20
C PHE A 293 -2.86 23.92 17.92
N SER A 294 -4.01 24.00 17.27
CA SER A 294 -5.26 24.41 17.89
C SER A 294 -6.01 23.21 18.48
N GLU A 295 -6.97 23.47 19.35
CA GLU A 295 -7.77 22.44 20.00
C GLU A 295 -9.24 22.59 19.61
N LYS A 296 -9.81 21.51 19.09
CA LYS A 296 -11.24 21.40 18.77
C LYS A 296 -11.74 20.02 19.21
N LEU A 297 -11.52 19.72 20.48
CA LEU A 297 -11.88 18.43 21.04
C LEU A 297 -13.39 18.19 20.92
N LYS A 298 -13.77 17.08 20.33
CA LYS A 298 -15.17 16.60 20.36
C LYS A 298 -15.54 16.30 21.81
N ALA A 299 -16.68 16.82 22.25
CA ALA A 299 -17.24 16.42 23.54
C ALA A 299 -17.40 14.89 23.53
N LYS A 300 -16.88 14.20 24.55
CA LYS A 300 -17.17 12.78 24.72
C LYS A 300 -18.69 12.67 24.91
N ASN A 301 -19.36 12.12 23.88
CA ASN A 301 -20.71 11.59 24.11
C ASN A 301 -20.55 10.45 25.12
N GLY A 302 -21.08 10.68 26.34
CA GLY A 302 -21.04 9.74 27.46
C GLY A 302 -21.82 8.45 27.22
#